data_69dcd1064463b9f3c4ea00a1e46d0313
#
_entry.id   69dcd1064463b9f3c4ea00a1e46d0313
#
_cell.length_a   1.000
_cell.length_b   1.000
_cell.length_c   1.000
_cell.angle_alpha   90.00
_cell.angle_beta   90.00
_cell.angle_gamma   90.00
#
_symmetry.space_group_name_H-M   'P 1'
#
loop_
_entity.id
_entity.type
_entity.pdbx_description
1 polymer ?
#
loop_
_entity_poly.entity_id
_entity_poly.type
_entity_poly.pdbx_seq_one_letter_code
_entity_poly.pdbx_strand_id
1 'polypeptide(L)'
;MYLDLDVHYGDGVAAAFRGAGARGQVLTLSIHHAGVGFFPATEHSALPDISSTAFDPFSLSLPLHAGASCATFARVWRATDRVLEAFAPDYIALQCGVDGLAEDPLGAWNWTLGGEGGLAWCVQRVLDCPAKVLLLGGGTVLVRSIHFLPLTCYVGGYSPSNTARAWALLTSLAVRQPCNGSLATTHGGLDSVVYPSLSTHQSPTMQASLFMGRPLL
;
A
#
# COMPACT_ATOMS: atom_id res chain seq x y z
N MET A 1 2.37 -10.21 9.62
CA MET A 1 3.00 -8.89 9.49
C MET A 1 2.00 -7.90 8.91
N TYR A 2 2.00 -6.65 9.36
CA TYR A 2 1.35 -5.52 8.70
C TYR A 2 2.41 -4.65 8.06
N LEU A 3 2.34 -4.48 6.74
CA LEU A 3 3.23 -3.61 5.96
C LEU A 3 2.38 -2.48 5.38
N ASP A 4 2.78 -1.24 5.64
CA ASP A 4 2.05 -0.04 5.25
C ASP A 4 2.86 0.79 4.25
N LEU A 5 2.29 1.03 3.08
CA LEU A 5 2.87 1.82 2.00
C LEU A 5 2.07 3.12 1.74
N ASP A 6 1.04 3.39 2.54
CA ASP A 6 0.35 4.68 2.54
C ASP A 6 1.34 5.81 2.87
N VAL A 7 1.10 7.01 2.33
CA VAL A 7 1.99 8.15 2.61
C VAL A 7 1.97 8.58 4.07
N HIS A 8 0.89 8.27 4.79
CA HIS A 8 0.76 8.56 6.21
C HIS A 8 1.33 7.43 7.07
N TYR A 9 1.79 7.78 8.26
CA TYR A 9 2.19 6.78 9.23
C TYR A 9 0.98 5.97 9.71
N GLY A 10 1.07 4.65 9.66
CA GLY A 10 0.02 3.73 10.09
C GLY A 10 -0.16 3.67 11.61
N ASP A 11 -0.41 4.82 12.25
CA ASP A 11 -0.43 5.01 13.71
C ASP A 11 -1.46 4.14 14.42
N GLY A 12 -2.67 4.03 13.84
CA GLY A 12 -3.76 3.24 14.43
C GLY A 12 -3.40 1.75 14.55
N VAL A 13 -2.82 1.16 13.49
CA VAL A 13 -2.42 -0.25 13.51
C VAL A 13 -1.18 -0.44 14.37
N ALA A 14 -0.19 0.45 14.26
CA ALA A 14 0.99 0.41 15.11
C ALA A 14 0.63 0.50 16.58
N ALA A 15 -0.29 1.39 16.98
CA ALA A 15 -0.76 1.52 18.34
C ALA A 15 -1.52 0.28 18.83
N ALA A 16 -2.36 -0.32 17.98
CA ALA A 16 -3.12 -1.51 18.32
C ALA A 16 -2.25 -2.73 18.64
N PHE A 17 -1.09 -2.84 17.98
CA PHE A 17 -0.19 -3.98 18.15
C PHE A 17 1.06 -3.69 19.00
N ARG A 18 1.26 -2.44 19.41
CA ARG A 18 2.33 -2.08 20.35
C ARG A 18 2.01 -2.58 21.73
N GLY A 19 2.94 -3.32 22.33
CA GLY A 19 2.82 -3.77 23.71
C GLY A 19 2.71 -5.27 23.88
N ALA A 20 2.49 -5.69 25.13
CA ALA A 20 2.78 -7.03 25.60
C ALA A 20 1.96 -8.18 24.98
N GLY A 21 0.77 -7.92 24.47
CA GLY A 21 -0.13 -8.99 24.01
C GLY A 21 0.19 -9.54 22.61
N ALA A 22 0.91 -8.79 21.79
CA ALA A 22 1.19 -9.14 20.41
C ALA A 22 2.68 -9.34 20.09
N ARG A 23 3.53 -9.22 21.09
CA ARG A 23 4.99 -9.34 20.90
C ARG A 23 5.36 -10.71 20.33
N GLY A 24 6.12 -10.68 19.23
CA GLY A 24 6.58 -11.85 18.53
C GLY A 24 5.56 -12.49 17.59
N GLN A 25 4.28 -12.08 17.63
CA GLN A 25 3.23 -12.59 16.76
C GLN A 25 2.88 -11.63 15.62
N VAL A 26 2.91 -10.31 15.89
CA VAL A 26 2.61 -9.28 14.90
C VAL A 26 3.76 -8.30 14.83
N LEU A 27 4.25 -8.06 13.63
CA LEU A 27 5.20 -6.98 13.31
C LEU A 27 4.49 -5.97 12.43
N THR A 28 4.59 -4.69 12.79
CA THR A 28 4.14 -3.57 11.96
C THR A 28 5.35 -2.84 11.37
N LEU A 29 5.33 -2.58 10.07
CA LEU A 29 6.32 -1.77 9.37
C LEU A 29 5.59 -0.75 8.52
N SER A 30 5.81 0.54 8.77
CA SER A 30 5.26 1.63 7.97
C SER A 30 6.37 2.39 7.25
N ILE A 31 6.23 2.53 5.92
CA ILE A 31 7.08 3.38 5.08
C ILE A 31 6.23 4.60 4.73
N HIS A 32 6.52 5.74 5.32
CA HIS A 32 5.63 6.90 5.28
C HIS A 32 6.40 8.21 5.14
N HIS A 33 5.69 9.28 4.80
CA HIS A 33 6.26 10.62 4.74
C HIS A 33 6.43 11.21 6.15
N ALA A 34 7.61 11.75 6.42
CA ALA A 34 7.89 12.52 7.61
C ALA A 34 8.24 13.96 7.22
N GLY A 35 7.39 14.88 7.63
CA GLY A 35 7.56 16.30 7.41
C GLY A 35 7.00 17.11 8.58
N VAL A 36 7.50 18.34 8.76
CA VAL A 36 7.02 19.21 9.80
C VAL A 36 5.52 19.50 9.60
N GLY A 37 4.71 19.14 10.60
CA GLY A 37 3.25 19.33 10.54
C GLY A 37 2.51 18.32 9.65
N PHE A 38 3.17 17.32 9.08
CA PHE A 38 2.49 16.28 8.33
C PHE A 38 1.80 15.29 9.28
N PHE A 39 0.58 14.89 8.94
CA PHE A 39 -0.23 13.97 9.75
C PHE A 39 0.17 12.51 9.55
N PRO A 40 0.12 11.67 10.59
CA PRO A 40 0.01 12.02 12.01
C PRO A 40 1.38 12.42 12.59
N ALA A 41 1.42 13.57 13.27
CA ALA A 41 2.64 14.05 13.91
C ALA A 41 2.82 13.36 15.28
N THR A 42 3.40 12.18 15.27
CA THR A 42 3.68 11.41 16.48
C THR A 42 5.18 11.12 16.61
N GLU A 43 5.66 10.94 17.84
CA GLU A 43 7.06 10.53 18.08
C GLU A 43 7.38 9.17 17.47
N HIS A 44 6.37 8.31 17.30
CA HIS A 44 6.51 6.97 16.76
C HIS A 44 6.64 6.93 15.24
N SER A 45 6.37 8.04 14.54
CA SER A 45 6.60 8.17 13.10
C SER A 45 8.08 8.48 12.79
N ALA A 46 8.90 8.77 13.78
CA ALA A 46 10.34 8.96 13.58
C ALA A 46 11.07 7.62 13.37
N LEU A 47 12.28 7.72 12.81
CA LEU A 47 13.16 6.54 12.73
C LEU A 47 13.44 6.03 14.16
N PRO A 48 13.21 4.74 14.44
CA PRO A 48 13.37 4.22 15.79
C PRO A 48 14.82 4.33 16.28
N ASP A 49 15.01 4.76 17.52
CA ASP A 49 16.30 4.69 18.19
C ASP A 49 16.49 3.28 18.76
N ILE A 50 17.31 2.47 18.09
CA ILE A 50 17.61 1.09 18.49
C ILE A 50 18.40 0.98 19.80
N SER A 51 18.99 2.09 20.29
CA SER A 51 19.69 2.13 21.58
C SER A 51 18.74 2.42 22.74
N SER A 52 17.52 2.86 22.46
CA SER A 52 16.52 3.16 23.48
C SER A 52 16.01 1.90 24.16
N THR A 53 15.85 1.95 25.47
CA THR A 53 15.19 0.88 26.24
C THR A 53 13.70 0.73 25.90
N ALA A 54 13.10 1.74 25.26
CA ALA A 54 11.73 1.74 24.77
C ALA A 54 11.61 1.21 23.32
N PHE A 55 12.72 0.82 22.68
CA PHE A 55 12.70 0.28 21.32
C PHE A 55 11.86 -1.00 21.25
N ASP A 56 10.89 -1.01 20.34
CA ASP A 56 10.08 -2.19 20.04
C ASP A 56 10.45 -2.72 18.65
N PRO A 57 11.15 -3.88 18.56
CA PRO A 57 11.56 -4.45 17.28
C PRO A 57 10.38 -4.94 16.43
N PHE A 58 9.17 -4.99 16.98
CA PHE A 58 7.96 -5.38 16.29
C PHE A 58 7.10 -4.18 15.82
N SER A 59 7.56 -2.95 16.09
CA SER A 59 6.89 -1.71 15.64
C SER A 59 7.91 -0.80 14.96
N LEU A 60 8.02 -0.93 13.64
CA LEU A 60 9.09 -0.30 12.84
C LEU A 60 8.54 0.84 11.98
N SER A 61 9.32 1.89 11.88
CA SER A 61 9.05 3.09 11.06
C SER A 61 10.21 3.36 10.11
N LEU A 62 9.90 3.61 8.83
CA LEU A 62 10.84 4.10 7.82
C LEU A 62 10.33 5.43 7.26
N PRO A 63 10.64 6.55 7.95
CA PRO A 63 10.23 7.87 7.52
C PRO A 63 11.00 8.32 6.28
N LEU A 64 10.28 8.81 5.27
CA LEU A 64 10.84 9.35 4.03
C LEU A 64 10.57 10.86 3.93
N HIS A 65 11.50 11.59 3.34
CA HIS A 65 11.34 13.01 3.09
C HIS A 65 10.44 13.29 1.87
N ALA A 66 10.02 14.54 1.75
CA ALA A 66 9.30 15.02 0.58
C ALA A 66 10.08 14.72 -0.71
N GLY A 67 9.36 14.42 -1.78
CA GLY A 67 9.94 14.09 -3.07
C GLY A 67 10.51 12.67 -3.17
N ALA A 68 10.25 11.78 -2.21
CA ALA A 68 10.63 10.38 -2.33
C ALA A 68 10.10 9.80 -3.65
N SER A 69 10.93 9.00 -4.31
CA SER A 69 10.68 8.48 -5.65
C SER A 69 10.93 6.98 -5.72
N CYS A 70 10.74 6.38 -6.88
CA CYS A 70 11.09 4.97 -7.10
C CYS A 70 12.53 4.64 -6.70
N ALA A 71 13.49 5.53 -6.99
CA ALA A 71 14.88 5.34 -6.57
C ALA A 71 15.03 5.32 -5.03
N THR A 72 14.22 6.09 -4.31
CA THR A 72 14.17 6.05 -2.85
C THR A 72 13.63 4.71 -2.37
N PHE A 73 12.49 4.29 -2.92
CA PHE A 73 11.86 3.01 -2.57
C PHE A 73 12.76 1.82 -2.88
N ALA A 74 13.42 1.78 -4.03
CA ALA A 74 14.37 0.71 -4.38
C ALA A 74 15.52 0.59 -3.36
N ARG A 75 15.93 1.70 -2.75
CA ARG A 75 16.96 1.70 -1.68
C ARG A 75 16.41 1.20 -0.35
N VAL A 76 15.29 1.76 0.10
CA VAL A 76 14.71 1.42 1.41
C VAL A 76 14.12 0.02 1.42
N TRP A 77 13.74 -0.50 0.26
CA TRP A 77 13.20 -1.85 0.14
C TRP A 77 14.15 -2.94 0.64
N ARG A 78 15.45 -2.70 0.57
CA ARG A 78 16.45 -3.61 1.15
C ARG A 78 16.27 -3.81 2.66
N ALA A 79 15.79 -2.77 3.38
CA ALA A 79 15.46 -2.91 4.79
C ALA A 79 14.18 -3.74 4.96
N THR A 80 13.18 -3.52 4.12
CA THR A 80 11.94 -4.30 4.09
C THR A 80 12.21 -5.78 3.82
N ASP A 81 13.06 -6.10 2.84
CA ASP A 81 13.46 -7.48 2.55
C ASP A 81 14.09 -8.15 3.78
N ARG A 82 15.00 -7.46 4.48
CA ARG A 82 15.61 -7.99 5.71
C ARG A 82 14.63 -8.22 6.83
N VAL A 83 13.64 -7.33 6.97
CA VAL A 83 12.56 -7.50 7.96
C VAL A 83 11.69 -8.71 7.60
N LEU A 84 11.33 -8.86 6.32
CA LEU A 84 10.57 -10.01 5.83
C LEU A 84 11.34 -11.34 6.06
N GLU A 85 12.63 -11.36 5.75
CA GLU A 85 13.49 -12.52 5.98
C GLU A 85 13.62 -12.86 7.46
N ALA A 86 13.84 -11.86 8.32
CA ALA A 86 14.06 -12.07 9.74
C ALA A 86 12.78 -12.45 10.49
N PHE A 87 11.64 -11.84 10.14
CA PHE A 87 10.36 -12.11 10.78
C PHE A 87 9.67 -13.33 10.21
N ALA A 88 9.89 -13.67 8.93
CA ALA A 88 9.33 -14.81 8.21
C ALA A 88 7.82 -14.95 8.43
N PRO A 89 6.99 -13.99 8.03
CA PRO A 89 5.58 -13.98 8.34
C PRO A 89 4.82 -15.08 7.60
N ASP A 90 3.85 -15.72 8.27
CA ASP A 90 2.88 -16.61 7.63
C ASP A 90 1.84 -15.82 6.82
N TYR A 91 1.53 -14.60 7.29
CA TYR A 91 0.52 -13.70 6.70
C TYR A 91 1.07 -12.29 6.63
N ILE A 92 0.78 -11.62 5.51
CA ILE A 92 1.07 -10.19 5.32
C ILE A 92 -0.23 -9.47 4.99
N ALA A 93 -0.63 -8.51 5.84
CA ALA A 93 -1.62 -7.51 5.47
C ALA A 93 -0.85 -6.30 4.93
N LEU A 94 -1.00 -6.05 3.63
CA LEU A 94 -0.31 -4.97 2.92
C LEU A 94 -1.27 -3.81 2.66
N GLN A 95 -1.04 -2.68 3.32
CA GLN A 95 -1.76 -1.45 3.04
C GLN A 95 -1.14 -0.77 1.81
N CYS A 96 -1.95 -0.64 0.77
CA CYS A 96 -1.57 -0.09 -0.51
C CYS A 96 -2.21 1.29 -0.73
N GLY A 97 -2.07 2.21 0.22
CA GLY A 97 -2.42 3.61 0.03
C GLY A 97 -1.70 4.18 -1.19
N VAL A 98 -2.41 4.98 -1.97
CA VAL A 98 -1.91 5.49 -3.26
C VAL A 98 -1.71 7.01 -3.28
N ASP A 99 -1.80 7.64 -2.12
CA ASP A 99 -1.60 9.09 -1.92
C ASP A 99 -0.14 9.52 -1.93
N GLY A 100 0.79 8.58 -1.93
CA GLY A 100 2.21 8.81 -2.21
C GLY A 100 2.54 8.90 -3.70
N LEU A 101 1.60 8.59 -4.60
CA LEU A 101 1.85 8.65 -6.03
C LEU A 101 1.98 10.10 -6.51
N ALA A 102 2.84 10.30 -7.52
CA ALA A 102 2.94 11.57 -8.22
C ALA A 102 1.56 12.01 -8.71
N GLU A 103 1.31 13.33 -8.72
CA GLU A 103 0.03 13.95 -9.07
C GLU A 103 -1.10 13.72 -8.05
N ASP A 104 -0.83 13.09 -6.90
CA ASP A 104 -1.78 13.18 -5.79
C ASP A 104 -1.80 14.61 -5.23
N PRO A 105 -2.98 15.15 -4.86
CA PRO A 105 -3.09 16.51 -4.29
C PRO A 105 -2.23 16.77 -3.05
N LEU A 106 -1.84 15.74 -2.30
CA LEU A 106 -0.91 15.91 -1.18
C LEU A 106 0.49 16.33 -1.63
N GLY A 107 0.91 15.95 -2.83
CA GLY A 107 2.20 16.33 -3.39
C GLY A 107 3.41 15.91 -2.54
N ALA A 108 3.26 14.93 -1.65
CA ALA A 108 4.31 14.55 -0.72
C ALA A 108 5.48 13.87 -1.41
N TRP A 109 5.20 12.96 -2.36
CA TRP A 109 6.21 12.18 -3.05
C TRP A 109 6.07 12.24 -4.58
N ASN A 110 7.14 11.86 -5.26
CA ASN A 110 7.19 11.66 -6.71
C ASN A 110 7.23 10.15 -7.05
N TRP A 111 6.40 9.39 -6.37
CA TRP A 111 6.35 7.95 -6.55
C TRP A 111 5.50 7.57 -7.76
N THR A 112 5.90 6.54 -8.50
CA THR A 112 5.14 6.08 -9.67
C THR A 112 4.63 4.66 -9.49
N LEU A 113 3.68 4.27 -10.34
CA LEU A 113 3.13 2.91 -10.33
C LEU A 113 4.12 1.88 -10.82
N GLY A 114 4.82 2.18 -11.91
CA GLY A 114 5.70 1.25 -12.61
C GLY A 114 7.18 1.49 -12.34
N GLY A 115 8.02 0.61 -12.93
CA GLY A 115 9.48 0.66 -12.81
C GLY A 115 9.99 0.09 -11.50
N GLU A 116 11.31 -0.10 -11.42
CA GLU A 116 11.98 -0.56 -10.19
C GLU A 116 11.75 0.44 -9.06
N GLY A 117 11.32 -0.04 -7.90
CA GLY A 117 10.94 0.79 -6.76
C GLY A 117 9.59 1.48 -6.89
N GLY A 118 8.83 1.30 -7.98
CA GLY A 118 7.44 1.76 -8.09
C GLY A 118 6.49 0.94 -7.22
N LEU A 119 5.26 1.43 -7.02
CA LEU A 119 4.28 0.77 -6.16
C LEU A 119 4.00 -0.67 -6.61
N ALA A 120 3.78 -0.89 -7.90
CA ALA A 120 3.53 -2.23 -8.46
C ALA A 120 4.73 -3.17 -8.23
N TRP A 121 5.95 -2.65 -8.36
CA TRP A 121 7.17 -3.42 -8.08
C TRP A 121 7.26 -3.81 -6.59
N CYS A 122 6.95 -2.89 -5.68
CA CYS A 122 6.92 -3.17 -4.25
C CYS A 122 5.87 -4.23 -3.90
N VAL A 123 4.65 -4.09 -4.43
CA VAL A 123 3.56 -5.04 -4.22
C VAL A 123 3.90 -6.42 -4.80
N GLN A 124 4.49 -6.47 -6.00
CA GLN A 124 4.90 -7.74 -6.61
C GLN A 124 5.91 -8.49 -5.74
N ARG A 125 6.90 -7.79 -5.18
CA ARG A 125 7.89 -8.41 -4.27
C ARG A 125 7.24 -9.00 -3.02
N VAL A 126 6.19 -8.36 -2.50
CA VAL A 126 5.42 -8.93 -1.37
C VAL A 126 4.60 -10.13 -1.82
N LEU A 127 3.99 -10.08 -3.01
CA LEU A 127 3.23 -11.21 -3.56
C LEU A 127 4.11 -12.43 -3.90
N ASP A 128 5.40 -12.21 -4.14
CA ASP A 128 6.37 -13.28 -4.40
C ASP A 128 6.92 -13.92 -3.10
N CYS A 129 6.61 -13.35 -1.94
CA CYS A 129 6.94 -13.97 -0.65
C CYS A 129 6.12 -15.25 -0.43
N PRO A 130 6.63 -16.22 0.36
CA PRO A 130 5.89 -17.44 0.70
C PRO A 130 4.62 -17.20 1.53
N ALA A 131 4.51 -16.02 2.15
CA ALA A 131 3.39 -15.62 3.01
C ALA A 131 2.07 -15.53 2.23
N LYS A 132 0.96 -15.70 2.93
CA LYS A 132 -0.37 -15.38 2.41
C LYS A 132 -0.59 -13.87 2.50
N VAL A 133 -0.89 -13.23 1.38
CA VAL A 133 -0.98 -11.77 1.30
C VAL A 133 -2.42 -11.32 1.18
N LEU A 134 -2.80 -10.35 2.02
CA LEU A 134 -4.05 -9.60 1.93
C LEU A 134 -3.71 -8.18 1.52
N LEU A 135 -4.19 -7.73 0.36
CA LEU A 135 -4.08 -6.34 -0.08
C LEU A 135 -5.23 -5.53 0.53
N LEU A 136 -4.89 -4.49 1.26
CA LEU A 136 -5.84 -3.53 1.80
C LEU A 136 -5.88 -2.30 0.90
N GLY A 137 -7.10 -1.86 0.57
CA GLY A 137 -7.35 -0.77 -0.34
C GLY A 137 -7.06 0.61 0.26
N GLY A 138 -6.74 1.53 -0.62
CA GLY A 138 -6.65 2.95 -0.35
C GLY A 138 -7.28 3.74 -1.48
N GLY A 139 -7.92 4.84 -1.15
CA GLY A 139 -8.56 5.76 -2.08
C GLY A 139 -9.85 6.33 -1.51
N THR A 140 -10.20 7.52 -1.97
CA THR A 140 -11.46 8.16 -1.58
C THR A 140 -12.62 7.45 -2.27
N VAL A 141 -13.35 6.62 -1.54
CA VAL A 141 -14.62 6.03 -2.01
C VAL A 141 -15.75 6.92 -1.52
N LEU A 142 -16.38 7.63 -2.45
CA LEU A 142 -17.63 8.32 -2.17
C LEU A 142 -18.76 7.29 -2.11
N VAL A 143 -19.02 6.73 -0.94
CA VAL A 143 -20.21 5.89 -0.74
C VAL A 143 -21.42 6.83 -0.65
N ARG A 144 -22.21 6.91 -1.71
CA ARG A 144 -23.54 7.51 -1.61
C ARG A 144 -24.42 6.61 -0.74
N SER A 145 -24.45 6.91 0.55
CA SER A 145 -25.43 6.33 1.45
C SER A 145 -26.83 6.83 1.06
N ILE A 146 -27.78 5.90 0.95
CA ILE A 146 -29.16 6.18 0.57
C ILE A 146 -29.90 6.95 1.69
N HIS A 147 -29.35 7.07 2.88
CA HIS A 147 -29.91 7.83 3.99
C HIS A 147 -28.87 8.60 4.80
N PHE A 148 -28.91 9.91 4.67
CA PHE A 148 -28.60 10.99 5.62
C PHE A 148 -27.17 11.32 6.05
N LEU A 149 -26.11 10.65 5.70
CA LEU A 149 -24.74 11.17 5.88
C LEU A 149 -23.81 10.61 4.81
N PRO A 150 -22.99 11.44 4.12
CA PRO A 150 -21.94 10.92 3.26
C PRO A 150 -20.90 10.29 4.17
N LEU A 151 -20.86 8.97 4.25
CA LEU A 151 -19.75 8.25 4.85
C LEU A 151 -18.59 8.32 3.88
N THR A 152 -17.76 9.34 4.04
CA THR A 152 -16.53 9.47 3.28
C THR A 152 -15.48 8.61 3.98
N CYS A 153 -15.22 7.42 3.46
CA CYS A 153 -14.09 6.61 3.91
C CYS A 153 -12.84 7.16 3.21
N TYR A 154 -12.05 7.93 3.93
CA TYR A 154 -10.74 8.41 3.47
C TYR A 154 -9.73 7.31 3.71
N VAL A 155 -9.29 6.66 2.66
CA VAL A 155 -8.16 5.73 2.69
C VAL A 155 -7.20 6.23 1.60
N GLY A 156 -5.94 6.48 1.93
CA GLY A 156 -4.92 7.13 1.11
C GLY A 156 -5.07 7.04 -0.42
N GLY A 157 -5.26 8.19 -1.06
CA GLY A 157 -5.46 8.35 -2.50
C GLY A 157 -6.54 9.40 -2.84
N TYR A 158 -6.10 10.64 -3.05
CA TYR A 158 -6.99 11.81 -3.20
C TYR A 158 -7.19 12.22 -4.66
N SER A 159 -6.50 11.54 -5.59
CA SER A 159 -6.73 11.62 -7.03
C SER A 159 -7.55 10.40 -7.49
N PRO A 160 -8.87 10.54 -7.80
CA PRO A 160 -9.71 9.38 -8.17
C PRO A 160 -9.19 8.62 -9.39
N SER A 161 -8.64 9.32 -10.38
CA SER A 161 -8.09 8.70 -11.58
C SER A 161 -6.82 7.89 -11.28
N ASN A 162 -5.92 8.39 -10.45
CA ASN A 162 -4.71 7.68 -10.04
C ASN A 162 -5.07 6.47 -9.20
N THR A 163 -6.01 6.64 -8.26
CA THR A 163 -6.51 5.55 -7.42
C THR A 163 -7.10 4.42 -8.27
N ALA A 164 -7.96 4.75 -9.24
CA ALA A 164 -8.56 3.74 -10.10
C ALA A 164 -7.52 2.97 -10.92
N ARG A 165 -6.53 3.67 -11.50
CA ARG A 165 -5.43 3.05 -12.27
C ARG A 165 -4.57 2.15 -11.38
N ALA A 166 -4.19 2.65 -10.21
CA ALA A 166 -3.39 1.90 -9.25
C ALA A 166 -4.08 0.61 -8.84
N TRP A 167 -5.33 0.70 -8.41
CA TRP A 167 -6.06 -0.49 -7.95
C TRP A 167 -6.37 -1.48 -9.07
N ALA A 168 -6.64 -1.02 -10.30
CA ALA A 168 -6.75 -1.91 -11.44
C ALA A 168 -5.44 -2.70 -11.66
N LEU A 169 -4.29 -2.03 -11.60
CA LEU A 169 -2.99 -2.66 -11.74
C LEU A 169 -2.69 -3.62 -10.57
N LEU A 170 -2.87 -3.18 -9.32
CA LEU A 170 -2.60 -4.02 -8.14
C LEU A 170 -3.49 -5.26 -8.10
N THR A 171 -4.76 -5.11 -8.49
CA THR A 171 -5.67 -6.26 -8.62
C THR A 171 -5.17 -7.23 -9.68
N SER A 172 -4.73 -6.74 -10.85
CA SER A 172 -4.20 -7.59 -11.91
C SER A 172 -2.97 -8.39 -11.47
N LEU A 173 -2.08 -7.78 -10.70
CA LEU A 173 -0.93 -8.46 -10.10
C LEU A 173 -1.37 -9.56 -9.14
N ALA A 174 -2.32 -9.25 -8.24
CA ALA A 174 -2.81 -10.19 -7.25
C ALA A 174 -3.48 -11.42 -7.86
N VAL A 175 -4.27 -11.24 -8.94
CA VAL A 175 -4.93 -12.33 -9.65
C VAL A 175 -4.07 -12.95 -10.75
N ARG A 176 -2.85 -12.44 -10.96
CA ARG A 176 -1.91 -12.87 -12.00
C ARG A 176 -2.51 -12.83 -13.41
N GLN A 177 -3.33 -11.81 -13.69
CA GLN A 177 -3.95 -11.61 -14.98
C GLN A 177 -3.61 -10.20 -15.51
N PRO A 178 -3.23 -10.05 -16.79
CA PRO A 178 -2.90 -8.75 -17.35
C PRO A 178 -4.13 -7.85 -17.40
N CYS A 179 -3.94 -6.56 -17.07
CA CYS A 179 -4.93 -5.54 -17.34
C CYS A 179 -5.00 -5.30 -18.84
N ASN A 180 -6.15 -5.56 -19.45
CA ASN A 180 -6.41 -5.18 -20.85
C ASN A 180 -6.81 -3.70 -20.89
N GLY A 181 -5.87 -2.83 -21.23
CA GLY A 181 -6.10 -1.40 -21.39
C GLY A 181 -4.81 -0.58 -21.25
N SER A 182 -4.72 0.51 -21.98
CA SER A 182 -3.64 1.47 -21.83
C SER A 182 -3.83 2.22 -20.50
N LEU A 183 -3.09 1.84 -19.48
CA LEU A 183 -2.92 2.63 -18.25
C LEU A 183 -1.98 3.82 -18.51
N ALA A 184 -2.15 4.49 -19.67
CA ALA A 184 -1.32 5.59 -20.09
C ALA A 184 -1.36 6.71 -19.04
N THR A 185 -0.22 6.97 -18.45
CA THR A 185 0.03 8.18 -17.68
C THR A 185 0.27 9.33 -18.63
N THR A 186 -0.32 10.47 -18.40
CA THR A 186 -0.24 11.66 -19.25
C THR A 186 1.10 12.38 -19.16
N HIS A 187 2.05 12.00 -18.32
CA HIS A 187 3.40 12.58 -18.29
C HIS A 187 4.43 11.57 -17.78
N GLY A 188 5.41 11.30 -18.66
CA GLY A 188 6.73 10.78 -18.30
C GLY A 188 6.83 9.26 -18.14
N GLY A 189 7.04 8.57 -19.24
CA GLY A 189 7.84 7.34 -19.27
C GLY A 189 7.31 6.17 -18.48
N LEU A 190 6.24 5.54 -18.93
CA LEU A 190 6.13 4.10 -18.84
C LEU A 190 6.83 3.55 -20.08
N ASP A 191 8.02 2.98 -19.89
CA ASP A 191 8.51 2.03 -20.85
C ASP A 191 7.40 0.99 -21.02
N SER A 192 6.95 0.86 -22.25
CA SER A 192 5.84 0.04 -22.68
C SER A 192 5.97 -1.38 -22.13
N VAL A 193 5.23 -1.69 -21.09
CA VAL A 193 4.98 -3.08 -20.76
C VAL A 193 4.03 -3.60 -21.82
N VAL A 194 4.62 -4.09 -22.92
CA VAL A 194 3.90 -4.76 -24.00
C VAL A 194 3.48 -6.13 -23.45
N TYR A 195 2.24 -6.25 -23.03
CA TYR A 195 1.65 -7.56 -22.80
C TYR A 195 1.30 -8.19 -24.14
N PRO A 196 1.65 -9.46 -24.39
CA PRO A 196 1.27 -10.11 -25.63
C PRO A 196 -0.25 -10.13 -25.77
N SER A 197 -0.75 -9.75 -26.93
CA SER A 197 -2.16 -9.80 -27.29
C SER A 197 -2.67 -11.24 -27.22
N LEU A 198 -3.54 -11.53 -26.26
CA LEU A 198 -4.31 -12.76 -26.25
C LEU A 198 -5.42 -12.64 -27.29
N SER A 199 -5.41 -13.54 -28.26
CA SER A 199 -6.45 -13.70 -29.28
C SER A 199 -7.82 -13.91 -28.64
N THR A 200 -8.79 -13.20 -29.17
CA THR A 200 -10.21 -13.28 -28.86
C THR A 200 -10.76 -14.71 -28.98
N HIS A 201 -11.10 -15.34 -27.84
CA HIS A 201 -12.14 -16.34 -27.80
C HIS A 201 -12.85 -16.32 -26.44
N GLN A 202 -14.14 -15.97 -26.53
CA GLN A 202 -15.24 -16.25 -25.61
C GLN A 202 -15.24 -15.56 -24.23
N SER A 203 -16.21 -14.65 -24.11
CA SER A 203 -16.69 -14.09 -22.85
C SER A 203 -17.33 -15.16 -21.96
N PRO A 204 -16.94 -15.27 -20.69
CA PRO A 204 -17.85 -15.68 -19.64
C PRO A 204 -18.34 -14.41 -18.92
N THR A 205 -19.64 -14.26 -18.88
CA THR A 205 -20.33 -13.30 -18.03
C THR A 205 -19.94 -13.54 -16.57
N MET A 206 -19.05 -12.73 -16.04
CA MET A 206 -18.75 -12.74 -14.61
C MET A 206 -19.84 -11.97 -13.88
N GLN A 207 -20.76 -12.70 -13.26
CA GLN A 207 -21.56 -12.16 -12.15
C GLN A 207 -20.63 -11.88 -10.98
N ALA A 208 -20.43 -10.59 -10.67
CA ALA A 208 -19.80 -10.17 -9.44
C ALA A 208 -20.72 -10.51 -8.27
N SER A 209 -20.50 -11.65 -7.62
CA SER A 209 -21.11 -11.91 -6.31
C SER A 209 -20.31 -11.14 -5.26
N LEU A 210 -20.86 -9.98 -4.86
CA LEU A 210 -20.42 -9.29 -3.66
C LEU A 210 -20.60 -10.22 -2.46
N PHE A 211 -19.53 -10.45 -1.72
CA PHE A 211 -19.62 -11.01 -0.38
C PHE A 211 -20.28 -9.99 0.55
N MET A 212 -21.58 -10.07 0.69
CA MET A 212 -22.30 -9.49 1.81
C MET A 212 -22.27 -10.49 2.96
N GLY A 213 -21.50 -10.20 3.99
CA GLY A 213 -21.52 -10.93 5.24
C GLY A 213 -22.91 -10.86 5.86
N ARG A 214 -23.47 -12.01 6.22
CA ARG A 214 -24.70 -12.10 7.02
C ARG A 214 -24.39 -11.64 8.44
N PRO A 215 -25.31 -10.92 9.11
CA PRO A 215 -25.15 -10.62 10.52
C PRO A 215 -25.28 -11.91 11.35
N LEU A 216 -24.38 -12.08 12.30
CA LEU A 216 -24.52 -13.06 13.36
C LEU A 216 -25.54 -12.54 14.36
N LEU A 217 -26.56 -13.32 14.63
CA LEU A 217 -27.42 -13.22 15.83
C LEU A 217 -26.64 -13.64 17.06
#